data_6764961e0c2702e59ae82df19cb5cbd5
#
_entry.id   6764961e0c2702e59ae82df19cb5cbd5
#
_cell.length_a   1.000
_cell.length_b   1.000
_cell.length_c   1.000
_cell.angle_alpha   90.00
_cell.angle_beta   90.00
_cell.angle_gamma   90.00
#
_symmetry.space_group_name_H-M   'P 1'
#
loop_
_entity.id
_entity.type
_entity.pdbx_description
1 polymer ?
#
loop_
_entity_poly.entity_id
_entity_poly.type
_entity_poly.pdbx_seq_one_letter_code
_entity_poly.pdbx_strand_id
1 'polypeptide(L)'
;MDNRIAYKVKKTNCKTGTKNLLKEMFREEKDQAKYDNGVRDLHPEMTQHNVWLEKPNIETFDKERDERIKEINKKRAERTSEEYTAYDRRKLRSDTVDMLSQVVQPSSEWINNHTREEAVALLTEAYNMMKEHPELYGEVKAAVIHLDESSPHLQVLSSALDMENLRSKAKELVGNKTAMSEKQTIFANGLKERGFDVERGVNRLSHNYKARKEYLENKYQTPITRHNEQKY
;
A
#
# COMPACT_ATOMS: atom_id res chain seq x y z
N MET A 1 -23.35 -3.90 -12.07
CA MET A 1 -22.18 -4.66 -11.57
C MET A 1 -21.18 -3.67 -10.98
N ASP A 2 -20.66 -3.92 -9.78
CA ASP A 2 -19.70 -3.02 -9.12
C ASP A 2 -18.27 -3.38 -9.55
N ASN A 3 -17.79 -2.78 -10.64
CA ASN A 3 -16.46 -3.00 -11.22
C ASN A 3 -15.39 -2.10 -10.60
N ARG A 4 -15.59 -1.62 -9.37
CA ARG A 4 -14.68 -0.64 -8.75
C ARG A 4 -13.38 -1.28 -8.31
N ILE A 5 -12.28 -0.51 -8.52
CA ILE A 5 -10.98 -0.80 -7.96
C ILE A 5 -10.57 0.29 -6.97
N ALA A 6 -10.10 -0.12 -5.81
CA ALA A 6 -9.59 0.78 -4.78
C ALA A 6 -8.07 0.85 -4.85
N TYR A 7 -7.52 2.06 -4.90
CA TYR A 7 -6.12 2.35 -4.69
C TYR A 7 -5.95 3.15 -3.40
N LYS A 8 -5.15 2.66 -2.49
CA LYS A 8 -4.86 3.28 -1.20
C LYS A 8 -3.37 3.45 -1.02
N VAL A 9 -2.94 4.57 -0.43
CA VAL A 9 -1.54 4.83 -0.09
C VAL A 9 -1.43 5.36 1.33
N LYS A 10 -0.42 4.87 2.05
CA LYS A 10 -0.07 5.30 3.40
C LYS A 10 1.43 5.60 3.47
N LYS A 11 1.77 6.74 4.07
CA LYS A 11 3.15 7.08 4.40
C LYS A 11 3.64 6.15 5.50
N THR A 12 4.83 5.61 5.34
CA THR A 12 5.50 4.86 6.39
C THR A 12 6.91 5.38 6.60
N ASN A 13 7.38 5.36 7.83
CA ASN A 13 8.76 5.69 8.13
C ASN A 13 9.56 4.44 8.45
N CYS A 14 10.85 4.57 8.29
CA CYS A 14 11.79 3.50 8.23
C CYS A 14 11.90 2.62 9.48
N LYS A 15 11.73 3.15 10.68
CA LYS A 15 12.22 2.44 11.88
C LYS A 15 11.31 1.33 12.39
N THR A 16 10.01 1.46 12.22
CA THR A 16 9.07 0.45 12.75
C THR A 16 8.01 0.02 11.73
N GLY A 17 7.54 0.96 10.89
CA GLY A 17 6.44 0.71 9.97
C GLY A 17 6.81 -0.23 8.83
N THR A 18 7.94 -0.01 8.18
CA THR A 18 8.37 -0.79 7.01
C THR A 18 8.68 -2.24 7.37
N LYS A 19 9.37 -2.46 8.48
CA LYS A 19 9.71 -3.82 8.94
C LYS A 19 8.45 -4.65 9.25
N ASN A 20 7.47 -4.05 9.90
CA ASN A 20 6.21 -4.73 10.19
C ASN A 20 5.42 -5.02 8.91
N LEU A 21 5.42 -4.09 7.93
CA LEU A 21 4.79 -4.29 6.64
C LEU A 21 5.47 -5.41 5.84
N LEU A 22 6.80 -5.49 5.84
CA LEU A 22 7.53 -6.60 5.21
C LEU A 22 7.16 -7.93 5.84
N LYS A 23 7.13 -8.03 7.18
CA LYS A 23 6.70 -9.23 7.89
C LYS A 23 5.28 -9.64 7.51
N GLU A 24 4.36 -8.66 7.40
CA GLU A 24 3.00 -8.90 6.92
C GLU A 24 3.00 -9.42 5.47
N MET A 25 3.79 -8.83 4.59
CA MET A 25 3.92 -9.28 3.19
C MET A 25 4.50 -10.69 3.07
N PHE A 26 5.46 -11.05 3.94
CA PHE A 26 6.06 -12.38 3.98
C PHE A 26 5.25 -13.43 4.75
N ARG A 27 4.18 -13.01 5.47
CA ARG A 27 3.39 -13.90 6.33
C ARG A 27 4.26 -14.65 7.35
N GLU A 28 5.16 -13.95 8.05
CA GLU A 28 6.00 -14.58 9.07
C GLU A 28 5.15 -15.23 10.17
N GLU A 29 5.50 -16.44 10.60
CA GLU A 29 4.75 -17.28 11.56
C GLU A 29 4.37 -16.56 12.86
N LYS A 30 5.19 -15.65 13.36
CA LYS A 30 4.90 -14.86 14.57
C LYS A 30 3.69 -13.93 14.43
N ASP A 31 3.35 -13.57 13.20
CA ASP A 31 2.15 -12.80 12.93
C ASP A 31 0.94 -13.71 12.71
N GLN A 32 1.15 -14.98 12.38
CA GLN A 32 0.10 -15.99 12.21
C GLN A 32 -0.79 -16.10 13.48
N ALA A 33 -0.19 -16.09 14.67
CA ALA A 33 -0.93 -16.15 15.94
C ALA A 33 -1.90 -14.96 16.16
N LYS A 34 -1.66 -13.82 15.52
CA LYS A 34 -2.61 -12.69 15.52
C LYS A 34 -3.78 -12.90 14.58
N TYR A 35 -3.60 -13.75 13.58
CA TYR A 35 -4.61 -14.09 12.58
C TYR A 35 -5.54 -15.19 13.08
N ASP A 36 -5.02 -16.16 13.83
CA ASP A 36 -5.78 -17.25 14.44
C ASP A 36 -6.85 -16.77 15.44
N ASN A 37 -6.74 -15.52 15.91
CA ASN A 37 -7.73 -14.89 16.80
C ASN A 37 -8.89 -14.20 16.08
N GLY A 38 -9.11 -14.46 14.79
CA GLY A 38 -10.24 -13.92 14.02
C GLY A 38 -10.17 -12.42 13.73
N VAL A 39 -8.99 -11.80 13.90
CA VAL A 39 -8.80 -10.37 13.65
C VAL A 39 -8.70 -10.08 12.15
N ARG A 40 -8.29 -11.07 11.34
CA ARG A 40 -8.25 -11.02 9.87
C ARG A 40 -8.79 -12.31 9.29
N ASP A 41 -9.38 -12.20 8.12
CA ASP A 41 -9.89 -13.32 7.33
C ASP A 41 -8.74 -13.91 6.50
N LEU A 42 -7.79 -14.55 7.20
CA LEU A 42 -6.61 -15.16 6.60
C LEU A 42 -6.80 -16.68 6.51
N HIS A 43 -6.43 -17.23 5.37
CA HIS A 43 -6.39 -18.66 5.08
C HIS A 43 -4.93 -19.13 4.94
N PRO A 44 -4.29 -19.56 6.05
CA PRO A 44 -2.85 -19.90 6.04
C PRO A 44 -2.46 -20.98 5.04
N GLU A 45 -3.36 -21.94 4.78
CA GLU A 45 -3.19 -22.99 3.78
C GLU A 45 -3.07 -22.44 2.35
N MET A 46 -3.57 -21.22 2.13
CA MET A 46 -3.52 -20.53 0.83
C MET A 46 -2.29 -19.64 0.67
N THR A 47 -1.51 -19.40 1.72
CA THR A 47 -0.34 -18.49 1.69
C THR A 47 0.71 -18.92 0.64
N GLN A 48 0.86 -20.21 0.41
CA GLN A 48 1.73 -20.73 -0.64
C GLN A 48 1.36 -20.28 -2.07
N HIS A 49 0.14 -19.81 -2.26
CA HIS A 49 -0.38 -19.31 -3.53
C HIS A 49 -0.21 -17.81 -3.73
N ASN A 50 0.29 -17.08 -2.71
CA ASN A 50 0.60 -15.67 -2.84
C ASN A 50 1.66 -15.47 -3.94
N VAL A 51 1.47 -14.45 -4.79
CA VAL A 51 2.32 -14.22 -5.95
C VAL A 51 3.24 -13.03 -5.68
N TRP A 52 4.53 -13.31 -5.55
CA TRP A 52 5.55 -12.26 -5.48
C TRP A 52 5.87 -11.72 -6.86
N LEU A 53 5.64 -10.43 -7.08
CA LEU A 53 6.00 -9.72 -8.31
C LEU A 53 7.36 -9.02 -8.17
N GLU A 54 7.67 -8.53 -6.97
CA GLU A 54 8.98 -7.99 -6.57
C GLU A 54 9.26 -8.48 -5.15
N LYS A 55 10.08 -9.53 -5.03
CA LYS A 55 10.42 -10.13 -3.73
C LYS A 55 11.72 -9.56 -3.21
N PRO A 56 11.71 -8.74 -2.14
CA PRO A 56 12.92 -8.19 -1.59
C PRO A 56 13.68 -9.25 -0.76
N ASN A 57 14.98 -9.03 -0.60
CA ASN A 57 15.72 -9.76 0.42
C ASN A 57 15.47 -9.08 1.79
N ILE A 58 14.75 -9.77 2.67
CA ILE A 58 14.34 -9.23 3.97
C ILE A 58 15.53 -8.91 4.88
N GLU A 59 16.65 -9.64 4.72
CA GLU A 59 17.85 -9.46 5.55
C GLU A 59 18.61 -8.18 5.15
N THR A 60 18.63 -7.83 3.87
CA THR A 60 19.37 -6.69 3.34
C THR A 60 18.51 -5.44 3.14
N PHE A 61 17.20 -5.55 3.13
CA PHE A 61 16.27 -4.47 2.80
C PHE A 61 16.50 -3.20 3.62
N ASP A 62 16.60 -3.35 4.94
CA ASP A 62 16.84 -2.21 5.83
C ASP A 62 18.22 -1.60 5.62
N LYS A 63 19.24 -2.44 5.34
CA LYS A 63 20.60 -1.98 5.06
C LYS A 63 20.68 -1.17 3.76
N GLU A 64 20.10 -1.67 2.69
CA GLU A 64 20.06 -0.99 1.39
C GLU A 64 19.36 0.38 1.49
N ARG A 65 18.26 0.44 2.22
CA ARG A 65 17.56 1.68 2.51
C ARG A 65 18.43 2.66 3.31
N ASP A 66 19.09 2.19 4.36
CA ASP A 66 19.95 3.02 5.22
C ASP A 66 21.18 3.53 4.44
N GLU A 67 21.71 2.75 3.53
CA GLU A 67 22.79 3.16 2.63
C GLU A 67 22.32 4.30 1.70
N ARG A 68 21.13 4.22 1.13
CA ARG A 68 20.56 5.32 0.31
C ARG A 68 20.38 6.60 1.12
N ILE A 69 19.90 6.51 2.35
CA ILE A 69 19.77 7.68 3.26
C ILE A 69 21.16 8.26 3.61
N LYS A 70 22.15 7.42 3.86
CA LYS A 70 23.54 7.85 4.10
C LYS A 70 24.10 8.56 2.89
N GLU A 71 23.89 8.04 1.70
CA GLU A 71 24.33 8.66 0.44
C GLU A 71 23.70 10.05 0.24
N ILE A 72 22.39 10.16 0.43
CA ILE A 72 21.69 11.45 0.39
C ILE A 72 22.31 12.43 1.38
N ASN A 73 22.52 12.01 2.63
CA ASN A 73 23.06 12.87 3.68
C ASN A 73 24.50 13.29 3.40
N LYS A 74 25.30 12.42 2.81
CA LYS A 74 26.67 12.74 2.37
C LYS A 74 26.64 13.81 1.29
N LYS A 75 25.90 13.59 0.20
CA LYS A 75 25.78 14.54 -0.91
C LYS A 75 25.18 15.90 -0.46
N ARG A 76 24.25 15.90 0.48
CA ARG A 76 23.70 17.15 1.07
C ARG A 76 24.76 17.94 1.87
N ALA A 77 25.65 17.25 2.57
CA ALA A 77 26.73 17.89 3.33
C ALA A 77 27.81 18.49 2.42
N GLU A 78 27.97 17.97 1.20
CA GLU A 78 28.89 18.47 0.19
C GLU A 78 28.39 19.74 -0.55
N ARG A 79 27.09 20.08 -0.39
CA ARG A 79 26.48 21.27 -1.01
C ARG A 79 27.02 22.58 -0.44
N THR A 80 27.30 23.53 -1.31
CA THR A 80 27.82 24.85 -0.93
C THR A 80 26.73 25.78 -0.43
N SER A 81 27.12 26.81 0.35
CA SER A 81 26.19 27.83 0.83
C SER A 81 25.83 28.88 -0.24
N GLU A 82 26.55 28.89 -1.35
CA GLU A 82 26.31 29.80 -2.47
C GLU A 82 25.13 29.32 -3.32
N GLU A 83 24.98 28.01 -3.45
CA GLU A 83 23.94 27.41 -4.32
C GLU A 83 22.74 26.86 -3.54
N TYR A 84 22.93 26.54 -2.26
CA TYR A 84 21.91 25.82 -1.48
C TYR A 84 21.62 26.46 -0.12
N THR A 85 20.37 26.42 0.27
CA THR A 85 19.96 26.93 1.58
C THR A 85 20.51 26.07 2.74
N ALA A 86 20.51 26.60 3.94
CA ALA A 86 20.88 25.83 5.13
C ALA A 86 19.99 24.58 5.31
N TYR A 87 18.73 24.61 4.86
CA TYR A 87 17.82 23.47 4.87
C TYR A 87 18.28 22.38 3.90
N ASP A 88 18.70 22.74 2.69
CA ASP A 88 19.13 21.78 1.66
C ASP A 88 20.44 21.08 2.00
N ARG A 89 21.23 21.65 2.89
CA ARG A 89 22.51 21.10 3.38
C ARG A 89 22.37 20.26 4.64
N ARG A 90 21.24 20.34 5.34
CA ARG A 90 21.01 19.52 6.55
C ARG A 90 20.72 18.07 6.18
N LYS A 91 21.12 17.17 7.06
CA LYS A 91 20.74 15.75 6.97
C LYS A 91 19.23 15.60 6.97
N LEU A 92 18.74 14.58 6.29
CA LEU A 92 17.37 14.14 6.43
C LEU A 92 17.06 13.84 7.91
N ARG A 93 15.88 14.21 8.35
CA ARG A 93 15.43 13.96 9.74
C ARG A 93 15.25 12.44 9.95
N SER A 94 15.41 12.00 11.18
CA SER A 94 15.23 10.59 11.55
C SER A 94 13.79 10.08 11.38
N ASP A 95 12.81 10.98 11.31
CA ASP A 95 11.39 10.72 11.09
C ASP A 95 10.96 10.98 9.62
N THR A 96 11.93 11.22 8.73
CA THR A 96 11.63 11.40 7.30
C THR A 96 10.87 10.19 6.76
N VAL A 97 9.76 10.45 6.09
CA VAL A 97 9.02 9.42 5.36
C VAL A 97 9.83 9.02 4.13
N ASP A 98 10.31 7.82 4.10
CA ASP A 98 11.17 7.26 3.05
C ASP A 98 10.48 6.18 2.22
N MET A 99 9.36 5.63 2.72
CA MET A 99 8.60 4.57 2.07
C MET A 99 7.11 4.89 2.03
N LEU A 100 6.44 4.31 1.05
CA LEU A 100 4.99 4.29 0.91
C LEU A 100 4.50 2.85 0.93
N SER A 101 3.46 2.58 1.71
CA SER A 101 2.68 1.34 1.63
C SER A 101 1.45 1.61 0.77
N GLN A 102 1.27 0.82 -0.26
CA GLN A 102 0.19 0.97 -1.23
C GLN A 102 -0.58 -0.34 -1.35
N VAL A 103 -1.89 -0.24 -1.49
CA VAL A 103 -2.78 -1.39 -1.64
C VAL A 103 -3.72 -1.14 -2.79
N VAL A 104 -3.80 -2.11 -3.69
CA VAL A 104 -4.77 -2.15 -4.79
C VAL A 104 -5.69 -3.34 -4.57
N GLN A 105 -7.00 -3.07 -4.56
CA GLN A 105 -8.00 -4.08 -4.25
C GLN A 105 -9.24 -3.89 -5.14
N PRO A 106 -9.62 -4.89 -5.94
CA PRO A 106 -10.91 -4.91 -6.63
C PRO A 106 -12.08 -4.97 -5.64
N SER A 107 -13.25 -4.55 -6.06
CA SER A 107 -14.47 -4.70 -5.25
C SER A 107 -14.82 -6.18 -5.05
N SER A 108 -15.53 -6.51 -3.99
CA SER A 108 -15.99 -7.87 -3.73
C SER A 108 -16.89 -8.39 -4.86
N GLU A 109 -17.70 -7.50 -5.47
CA GLU A 109 -18.56 -7.88 -6.60
C GLU A 109 -17.73 -8.21 -7.84
N TRP A 110 -16.67 -7.44 -8.13
CA TRP A 110 -15.74 -7.77 -9.21
C TRP A 110 -15.10 -9.14 -8.98
N ILE A 111 -14.58 -9.39 -7.78
CA ILE A 111 -13.93 -10.67 -7.40
C ILE A 111 -14.90 -11.85 -7.55
N ASN A 112 -16.17 -11.70 -7.16
CA ASN A 112 -17.16 -12.77 -7.25
C ASN A 112 -17.56 -13.13 -8.70
N ASN A 113 -17.33 -12.24 -9.66
CA ASN A 113 -17.67 -12.42 -11.07
C ASN A 113 -16.47 -12.77 -11.96
N HIS A 114 -15.28 -12.89 -11.39
CA HIS A 114 -14.05 -13.19 -12.12
C HIS A 114 -13.31 -14.35 -11.47
N THR A 115 -12.49 -15.02 -12.27
CA THR A 115 -11.64 -16.11 -11.79
C THR A 115 -10.45 -15.56 -10.99
N ARG A 116 -9.78 -16.46 -10.30
CA ARG A 116 -8.56 -16.13 -9.56
C ARG A 116 -7.44 -15.69 -10.51
N GLU A 117 -7.33 -16.32 -11.65
CA GLU A 117 -6.37 -16.01 -12.70
C GLU A 117 -6.60 -14.60 -13.26
N GLU A 118 -7.85 -14.21 -13.48
CA GLU A 118 -8.20 -12.85 -13.91
C GLU A 118 -7.86 -11.81 -12.81
N ALA A 119 -8.08 -12.15 -11.55
CA ALA A 119 -7.67 -11.27 -10.44
C ALA A 119 -6.15 -11.10 -10.37
N VAL A 120 -5.39 -12.17 -10.56
CA VAL A 120 -3.92 -12.11 -10.64
C VAL A 120 -3.48 -11.28 -11.84
N ALA A 121 -4.10 -11.46 -13.01
CA ALA A 121 -3.78 -10.68 -14.21
C ALA A 121 -4.02 -9.18 -13.99
N LEU A 122 -5.18 -8.79 -13.46
CA LEU A 122 -5.50 -7.39 -13.13
C LEU A 122 -4.48 -6.79 -12.15
N LEU A 123 -4.16 -7.51 -11.07
CA LEU A 123 -3.26 -7.01 -10.03
C LEU A 123 -1.80 -6.98 -10.49
N THR A 124 -1.41 -7.89 -11.39
CA THR A 124 -0.09 -7.86 -12.05
C THR A 124 0.02 -6.64 -12.95
N GLU A 125 -1.03 -6.32 -13.70
CA GLU A 125 -1.01 -5.16 -14.57
C GLU A 125 -1.05 -3.84 -13.77
N ALA A 126 -1.73 -3.83 -12.63
CA ALA A 126 -1.65 -2.73 -11.67
C ALA A 126 -0.21 -2.50 -11.16
N TYR A 127 0.53 -3.59 -10.87
CA TYR A 127 1.94 -3.51 -10.51
C TYR A 127 2.80 -2.98 -11.66
N ASN A 128 2.62 -3.50 -12.88
CA ASN A 128 3.37 -3.05 -14.06
C ASN A 128 3.21 -1.54 -14.25
N MET A 129 1.98 -1.05 -14.20
CA MET A 129 1.68 0.37 -14.32
C MET A 129 2.35 1.19 -13.20
N MET A 130 2.36 0.70 -11.97
CA MET A 130 3.05 1.40 -10.86
C MET A 130 4.57 1.43 -11.06
N LYS A 131 5.15 0.36 -11.61
CA LYS A 131 6.59 0.25 -11.89
C LYS A 131 7.02 1.15 -13.05
N GLU A 132 6.16 1.31 -14.06
CA GLU A 132 6.37 2.20 -15.21
C GLU A 132 6.30 3.69 -14.85
N HIS A 133 5.58 4.05 -13.77
CA HIS A 133 5.32 5.43 -13.34
C HIS A 133 5.84 5.74 -11.94
N PRO A 134 7.17 5.66 -11.70
CA PRO A 134 7.75 5.94 -10.38
C PRO A 134 7.58 7.40 -9.94
N GLU A 135 7.31 8.33 -10.88
CA GLU A 135 6.98 9.73 -10.60
C GLU A 135 5.61 9.87 -9.90
N LEU A 136 4.69 8.92 -10.11
CA LEU A 136 3.37 8.88 -9.48
C LEU A 136 3.32 7.98 -8.25
N TYR A 137 3.99 6.83 -8.28
CA TYR A 137 3.82 5.77 -7.28
C TYR A 137 5.07 5.54 -6.41
N GLY A 138 6.19 6.20 -6.72
CA GLY A 138 7.48 5.92 -6.11
C GLY A 138 8.16 4.69 -6.73
N GLU A 139 9.44 4.51 -6.46
CA GLU A 139 10.21 3.37 -6.94
C GLU A 139 9.81 2.10 -6.18
N VAL A 140 9.20 1.12 -6.87
CA VAL A 140 8.77 -0.14 -6.25
C VAL A 140 9.98 -0.90 -5.68
N LYS A 141 9.85 -1.38 -4.46
CA LYS A 141 10.89 -2.13 -3.71
C LYS A 141 10.41 -3.49 -3.24
N ALA A 142 9.12 -3.69 -3.11
CA ALA A 142 8.48 -4.96 -2.84
C ALA A 142 7.06 -4.95 -3.35
N ALA A 143 6.59 -6.07 -3.91
CA ALA A 143 5.22 -6.22 -4.38
C ALA A 143 4.78 -7.67 -4.28
N VAL A 144 3.63 -7.91 -3.65
CA VAL A 144 3.03 -9.24 -3.51
C VAL A 144 1.53 -9.16 -3.73
N ILE A 145 0.98 -10.12 -4.44
CA ILE A 145 -0.46 -10.35 -4.54
C ILE A 145 -0.82 -11.36 -3.46
N HIS A 146 -1.62 -10.93 -2.50
CA HIS A 146 -2.18 -11.79 -1.47
C HIS A 146 -3.43 -12.48 -1.99
N LEU A 147 -3.42 -13.81 -1.93
CA LEU A 147 -4.52 -14.69 -2.33
C LEU A 147 -5.00 -15.54 -1.16
N ASP A 148 -4.46 -15.30 0.00
CA ASP A 148 -4.71 -15.97 1.27
C ASP A 148 -5.70 -15.20 2.17
N GLU A 149 -6.33 -14.17 1.65
CA GLU A 149 -7.42 -13.45 2.30
C GLU A 149 -8.70 -13.56 1.46
N SER A 150 -9.87 -13.31 2.05
CA SER A 150 -11.17 -13.35 1.35
C SER A 150 -11.25 -12.43 0.13
N SER A 151 -10.38 -11.45 0.05
CA SER A 151 -10.31 -10.48 -1.05
C SER A 151 -8.89 -10.38 -1.58
N PRO A 152 -8.61 -10.96 -2.76
CA PRO A 152 -7.33 -10.78 -3.44
C PRO A 152 -6.94 -9.30 -3.55
N HIS A 153 -5.71 -8.98 -3.21
CA HIS A 153 -5.21 -7.62 -3.29
C HIS A 153 -3.69 -7.57 -3.54
N LEU A 154 -3.25 -6.52 -4.19
CA LEU A 154 -1.84 -6.22 -4.37
C LEU A 154 -1.37 -5.32 -3.24
N GLN A 155 -0.30 -5.72 -2.56
CA GLN A 155 0.41 -4.88 -1.58
C GLN A 155 1.78 -4.51 -2.14
N VAL A 156 2.09 -3.21 -2.11
CA VAL A 156 3.34 -2.66 -2.66
C VAL A 156 4.03 -1.78 -1.61
N LEU A 157 5.33 -1.94 -1.48
CA LEU A 157 6.21 -0.97 -0.83
C LEU A 157 7.02 -0.25 -1.89
N SER A 158 6.97 1.07 -1.89
CA SER A 158 7.78 1.89 -2.79
C SER A 158 8.59 2.95 -2.05
N SER A 159 9.78 3.25 -2.57
CA SER A 159 10.64 4.30 -2.03
C SER A 159 10.10 5.67 -2.40
N ALA A 160 10.06 6.56 -1.42
CA ALA A 160 9.79 7.97 -1.61
C ALA A 160 11.07 8.82 -1.64
N LEU A 161 12.25 8.20 -1.63
CA LEU A 161 13.52 8.92 -1.70
C LEU A 161 13.79 9.36 -3.14
N ASP A 162 14.11 10.62 -3.28
CA ASP A 162 14.56 11.24 -4.53
C ASP A 162 16.07 11.40 -4.46
N MET A 163 16.78 10.52 -5.18
CA MET A 163 18.24 10.48 -5.17
C MET A 163 18.87 11.61 -6.00
N GLU A 164 18.11 12.19 -6.93
CA GLU A 164 18.55 13.32 -7.75
C GLU A 164 18.48 14.63 -6.95
N ASN A 165 17.30 14.90 -6.35
CA ASN A 165 17.10 16.13 -5.57
C ASN A 165 17.53 15.97 -4.10
N LEU A 166 17.96 14.78 -3.70
CA LEU A 166 18.48 14.44 -2.36
C LEU A 166 17.45 14.72 -1.24
N ARG A 167 16.21 14.32 -1.43
CA ARG A 167 15.11 14.57 -0.49
C ARG A 167 14.07 13.45 -0.49
N SER A 168 13.12 13.52 0.43
CA SER A 168 11.91 12.72 0.32
C SER A 168 10.84 13.48 -0.47
N LYS A 169 10.26 12.82 -1.47
CA LYS A 169 9.09 13.28 -2.24
C LYS A 169 7.75 12.68 -1.77
N ALA A 170 7.73 12.08 -0.58
CA ALA A 170 6.52 11.44 -0.03
C ALA A 170 5.30 12.36 0.04
N LYS A 171 5.50 13.67 0.27
CA LYS A 171 4.42 14.66 0.28
C LYS A 171 3.83 14.85 -1.12
N GLU A 172 4.66 14.85 -2.13
CA GLU A 172 4.28 15.02 -3.55
C GLU A 172 3.60 13.74 -4.05
N LEU A 173 4.19 12.57 -3.76
CA LEU A 173 3.64 11.28 -4.14
C LEU A 173 2.26 10.99 -3.53
N VAL A 174 2.01 11.40 -2.30
CA VAL A 174 0.69 11.21 -1.66
C VAL A 174 -0.26 12.36 -1.99
N GLY A 175 0.25 13.58 -2.05
CA GLY A 175 -0.55 14.77 -2.30
C GLY A 175 -1.53 15.10 -1.17
N ASN A 176 -2.47 15.97 -1.49
CA ASN A 176 -3.65 16.27 -0.68
C ASN A 176 -4.85 15.40 -1.12
N LYS A 177 -6.03 15.64 -0.54
CA LYS A 177 -7.25 14.89 -0.84
C LYS A 177 -7.65 14.98 -2.32
N THR A 178 -7.50 16.14 -2.95
CA THR A 178 -7.81 16.36 -4.37
C THR A 178 -6.84 15.58 -5.25
N ALA A 179 -5.54 15.76 -5.04
CA ALA A 179 -4.49 15.04 -5.79
C ALA A 179 -4.62 13.52 -5.63
N MET A 180 -4.99 13.04 -4.44
CA MET A 180 -5.25 11.62 -4.22
C MET A 180 -6.47 11.13 -5.01
N SER A 181 -7.52 11.94 -5.07
CA SER A 181 -8.72 11.66 -5.86
C SER A 181 -8.41 11.57 -7.36
N GLU A 182 -7.60 12.49 -7.87
CA GLU A 182 -7.13 12.50 -9.26
C GLU A 182 -6.27 11.28 -9.56
N LYS A 183 -5.32 10.95 -8.67
CA LYS A 183 -4.48 9.76 -8.79
C LYS A 183 -5.29 8.46 -8.86
N GLN A 184 -6.34 8.33 -8.04
CA GLN A 184 -7.25 7.18 -8.12
C GLN A 184 -7.97 7.11 -9.46
N THR A 185 -8.31 8.26 -10.06
CA THR A 185 -8.91 8.32 -11.39
C THR A 185 -7.92 7.90 -12.47
N ILE A 186 -6.70 8.45 -12.43
CA ILE A 186 -5.60 8.09 -13.34
C ILE A 186 -5.32 6.59 -13.25
N PHE A 187 -5.28 6.05 -12.04
CA PHE A 187 -5.02 4.63 -11.80
C PHE A 187 -6.08 3.73 -12.44
N ALA A 188 -7.36 4.01 -12.21
CA ALA A 188 -8.45 3.21 -12.77
C ALA A 188 -8.51 3.34 -14.31
N ASN A 189 -8.32 4.55 -14.86
CA ASN A 189 -8.29 4.78 -16.29
C ASN A 189 -7.11 4.05 -16.96
N GLY A 190 -5.92 4.08 -16.35
CA GLY A 190 -4.76 3.36 -16.87
C GLY A 190 -4.98 1.85 -16.96
N LEU A 191 -5.66 1.24 -15.98
CA LEU A 191 -6.05 -0.16 -16.05
C LEU A 191 -7.12 -0.42 -17.12
N LYS A 192 -8.05 0.51 -17.31
CA LYS A 192 -9.08 0.43 -18.35
C LYS A 192 -8.47 0.48 -19.76
N GLU A 193 -7.49 1.36 -19.98
CA GLU A 193 -6.73 1.45 -21.23
C GLU A 193 -5.94 0.16 -21.53
N ARG A 194 -5.59 -0.60 -20.50
CA ARG A 194 -4.92 -1.91 -20.58
C ARG A 194 -5.89 -3.09 -20.73
N GLY A 195 -7.19 -2.80 -20.93
CA GLY A 195 -8.21 -3.78 -21.28
C GLY A 195 -8.99 -4.37 -20.09
N PHE A 196 -8.82 -3.85 -18.87
CA PHE A 196 -9.58 -4.30 -17.72
C PHE A 196 -10.84 -3.46 -17.53
N ASP A 197 -12.00 -4.12 -17.39
CA ASP A 197 -13.25 -3.45 -17.07
C ASP A 197 -13.33 -3.11 -15.58
N VAL A 198 -12.65 -2.03 -15.21
CA VAL A 198 -12.62 -1.51 -13.85
C VAL A 198 -12.95 -0.02 -13.82
N GLU A 199 -13.59 0.42 -12.76
CA GLU A 199 -13.91 1.81 -12.51
C GLU A 199 -13.25 2.31 -11.22
N ARG A 200 -13.04 3.61 -11.14
CA ARG A 200 -12.57 4.23 -9.92
C ARG A 200 -13.51 3.96 -8.75
N GLY A 201 -12.96 3.48 -7.64
CA GLY A 201 -13.68 3.43 -6.38
C GLY A 201 -14.19 4.83 -5.98
N VAL A 202 -15.48 4.99 -5.82
CA VAL A 202 -16.05 6.23 -5.27
C VAL A 202 -15.70 6.32 -3.79
N ASN A 203 -15.15 7.46 -3.39
CA ASN A 203 -15.01 7.75 -1.97
C ASN A 203 -16.42 7.87 -1.39
N ARG A 204 -16.91 6.81 -0.78
CA ARG A 204 -18.16 6.87 0.00
C ARG A 204 -17.88 7.70 1.24
N LEU A 205 -17.99 9.01 1.12
CA LEU A 205 -17.74 10.03 2.14
C LEU A 205 -18.65 9.90 3.35
N SER A 206 -19.55 8.99 3.34
CA SER A 206 -20.37 8.62 4.47
C SER A 206 -20.79 7.17 4.28
N HIS A 207 -19.88 6.23 4.46
CA HIS A 207 -20.38 5.06 5.13
C HIS A 207 -20.81 5.56 6.50
N ASN A 208 -22.04 6.05 6.53
CA ASN A 208 -22.79 6.23 7.73
C ASN A 208 -22.47 4.99 8.57
N TYR A 209 -21.94 5.17 9.77
CA TYR A 209 -21.61 4.07 10.69
C TYR A 209 -22.76 3.05 10.72
N LYS A 210 -24.01 3.52 10.58
CA LYS A 210 -25.22 2.74 10.47
C LYS A 210 -25.23 1.80 9.25
N ALA A 211 -24.87 2.28 8.05
CA ALA A 211 -24.85 1.43 6.84
C ALA A 211 -23.72 0.38 6.90
N ARG A 212 -22.57 0.72 7.51
CA ARG A 212 -21.50 -0.24 7.75
C ARG A 212 -21.89 -1.28 8.79
N LYS A 213 -22.61 -0.87 9.84
CA LYS A 213 -23.13 -1.77 10.87
C LYS A 213 -24.13 -2.74 10.25
N GLU A 214 -25.11 -2.25 9.48
CA GLU A 214 -26.07 -3.07 8.76
C GLU A 214 -25.43 -4.04 7.78
N TYR A 215 -24.41 -3.60 7.03
CA TYR A 215 -23.66 -4.46 6.12
C TYR A 215 -22.94 -5.59 6.87
N LEU A 216 -22.30 -5.29 8.00
CA LEU A 216 -21.59 -6.28 8.81
C LEU A 216 -22.58 -7.25 9.49
N GLU A 217 -23.69 -6.75 9.99
CA GLU A 217 -24.77 -7.57 10.56
C GLU A 217 -25.34 -8.54 9.53
N ASN A 218 -25.61 -8.06 8.31
CA ASN A 218 -26.10 -8.89 7.21
C ASN A 218 -25.06 -9.91 6.73
N LYS A 219 -23.78 -9.52 6.65
CA LYS A 219 -22.70 -10.40 6.20
C LYS A 219 -22.43 -11.55 7.16
N TYR A 220 -22.50 -11.30 8.46
CA TYR A 220 -22.13 -12.29 9.48
C TYR A 220 -23.32 -12.89 10.22
N GLN A 221 -24.57 -12.48 9.88
CA GLN A 221 -25.80 -12.90 10.56
C GLN A 221 -25.74 -12.84 12.09
N THR A 222 -24.86 -11.99 12.61
CA THR A 222 -24.64 -11.81 14.04
C THR A 222 -24.86 -10.34 14.39
N PRO A 223 -25.80 -9.99 15.29
CA PRO A 223 -25.96 -8.61 15.74
C PRO A 223 -24.64 -8.14 16.42
N ILE A 224 -24.05 -7.06 15.89
CA ILE A 224 -22.89 -6.40 16.51
C ILE A 224 -23.36 -5.60 17.75
N THR A 225 -24.17 -6.22 18.56
CA THR A 225 -24.62 -5.65 19.82
C THR A 225 -24.10 -6.51 20.94
N ARG A 226 -23.20 -5.99 21.73
CA ARG A 226 -23.05 -6.28 23.18
C ARG A 226 -21.66 -6.09 23.76
N HIS A 227 -20.80 -5.24 23.18
CA HIS A 227 -19.53 -4.98 23.87
C HIS A 227 -19.32 -3.54 24.39
N ASN A 228 -20.31 -2.63 24.18
CA ASN A 228 -20.17 -1.23 24.63
C ASN A 228 -21.15 -0.78 25.70
N GLU A 229 -21.93 -1.69 26.31
CA GLU A 229 -22.88 -1.31 27.37
C GLU A 229 -22.42 -1.61 28.80
N GLN A 230 -21.14 -2.00 28.97
CA GLN A 230 -20.60 -2.20 30.32
C GLN A 230 -19.34 -1.39 30.56
N LYS A 231 -19.42 -0.08 30.38
CA LYS A 231 -18.50 0.88 31.00
C LYS A 231 -19.22 2.21 31.18
N TYR A 232 -20.06 2.25 32.22
CA TYR A 232 -20.31 3.46 33.03
C TYR A 232 -20.55 3.01 34.46
#